data_10fae409f23839757e521effe0a1dd49
#
_entry.id   10fae409f23839757e521effe0a1dd49
#
_cell.length_a   1.000
_cell.length_b   1.000
_cell.length_c   1.000
_cell.angle_alpha   90.00
_cell.angle_beta   90.00
_cell.angle_gamma   90.00
#
_symmetry.space_group_name_H-M   'P 1'
#
loop_
_entity.id
_entity.type
_entity.pdbx_description
1 polymer ?
#
loop_
_entity_poly.entity_id
_entity_poly.type
_entity_poly.pdbx_seq_one_letter_code
_entity_poly.pdbx_strand_id
1 'polypeptide(L)'
;MKTFNYFTYGSNMDKNDLDRWCQKKGYDEIKFLDVKVAVLESFKLCFNYFSISRNCGTSNIMEFKDSNVYGLLIKLSEKDKIKIREKEGYPNYYFETLINVKTFEGNLIKGVLTYKVIKEKEKKDHQQPSKYYISLIINNAEEYEFPTEYIRYLRSLETK
;
A
#
# COMPACT_ATOMS: atom_id res chain seq x y z
N MET A 1 9.55 -16.64 -16.73
CA MET A 1 9.08 -16.48 -15.33
C MET A 1 7.78 -15.68 -15.35
N LYS A 2 6.76 -16.18 -14.65
CA LYS A 2 5.49 -15.45 -14.52
C LYS A 2 5.66 -14.30 -13.52
N THR A 3 5.22 -13.11 -13.90
CA THR A 3 5.30 -11.92 -13.03
C THR A 3 3.93 -11.30 -12.86
N PHE A 4 3.79 -10.48 -11.81
CA PHE A 4 2.54 -9.81 -11.46
C PHE A 4 2.81 -8.34 -11.21
N ASN A 5 1.89 -7.51 -11.66
CA ASN A 5 1.89 -6.10 -11.33
C ASN A 5 1.10 -5.89 -10.03
N TYR A 6 1.72 -5.24 -9.07
CA TYR A 6 1.18 -4.99 -7.74
C TYR A 6 1.26 -3.49 -7.44
N PHE A 7 0.14 -2.91 -7.04
CA PHE A 7 0.09 -1.52 -6.62
C PHE A 7 0.04 -1.46 -5.09
N THR A 8 1.02 -0.81 -4.50
CA THR A 8 1.09 -0.62 -3.05
C THR A 8 1.04 0.86 -2.70
N TYR A 9 0.24 1.18 -1.71
CA TYR A 9 -0.02 2.56 -1.29
C TYR A 9 0.28 2.78 0.20
N GLY A 10 0.70 1.76 0.91
CA GLY A 10 0.94 1.78 2.34
C GLY A 10 2.36 1.36 2.71
N SER A 11 2.49 0.65 3.82
CA SER A 11 3.81 0.28 4.36
C SER A 11 4.62 -0.63 3.46
N ASN A 12 3.99 -1.36 2.54
CA ASN A 12 4.71 -2.23 1.61
C ASN A 12 5.50 -1.47 0.54
N MET A 13 5.37 -0.15 0.49
CA MET A 13 6.28 0.68 -0.29
C MET A 13 7.68 0.68 0.31
N ASP A 14 7.78 0.44 1.61
CA ASP A 14 9.06 0.50 2.33
C ASP A 14 9.77 -0.84 2.30
N LYS A 15 10.86 -0.90 1.54
CA LYS A 15 11.62 -2.13 1.35
C LYS A 15 12.23 -2.65 2.65
N ASN A 16 12.68 -1.75 3.51
CA ASN A 16 13.28 -2.14 4.78
C ASN A 16 12.26 -2.77 5.72
N ASP A 17 11.04 -2.24 5.75
CA ASP A 17 9.96 -2.83 6.55
C ASP A 17 9.60 -4.22 6.03
N LEU A 18 9.53 -4.40 4.72
CA LEU A 18 9.30 -5.70 4.10
C LEU A 18 10.42 -6.69 4.44
N ASP A 19 11.66 -6.26 4.36
CA ASP A 19 12.81 -7.12 4.64
C ASP A 19 12.81 -7.59 6.09
N ARG A 20 12.47 -6.70 7.02
CA ARG A 20 12.33 -7.08 8.44
C ARG A 20 11.25 -8.13 8.65
N TRP A 21 10.12 -7.96 7.97
CA TRP A 21 9.03 -8.94 8.04
C TRP A 21 9.49 -10.31 7.50
N CYS A 22 10.16 -10.31 6.35
CA CYS A 22 10.70 -11.55 5.77
C CYS A 22 11.68 -12.23 6.72
N GLN A 23 12.57 -11.47 7.35
CA GLN A 23 13.55 -12.01 8.29
C GLN A 23 12.86 -12.68 9.48
N LYS A 24 11.82 -12.06 10.02
CA LYS A 24 11.05 -12.64 11.13
C LYS A 24 10.36 -13.95 10.75
N LYS A 25 9.98 -14.09 9.50
CA LYS A 25 9.32 -15.30 8.98
C LYS A 25 10.32 -16.37 8.51
N GLY A 26 11.59 -16.01 8.41
CA GLY A 26 12.60 -16.91 7.85
C GLY A 26 12.52 -17.04 6.33
N TYR A 27 12.01 -16.01 5.67
CA TYR A 27 11.88 -15.98 4.20
C TYR A 27 13.04 -15.19 3.58
N ASP A 28 13.36 -15.54 2.33
CA ASP A 28 14.21 -14.72 1.50
C ASP A 28 13.52 -13.39 1.24
N GLU A 29 14.29 -12.35 0.99
CA GLU A 29 13.73 -11.02 0.73
C GLU A 29 12.81 -11.01 -0.51
N ILE A 30 11.82 -10.13 -0.48
CA ILE A 30 10.97 -9.86 -1.63
C ILE A 30 11.72 -8.93 -2.57
N LYS A 31 11.81 -9.29 -3.85
CA LYS A 31 12.50 -8.49 -4.85
C LYS A 31 11.53 -7.69 -5.69
N PHE A 32 11.78 -6.40 -5.78
CA PHE A 32 11.04 -5.52 -6.68
C PHE A 32 11.73 -5.57 -8.04
N LEU A 33 11.17 -6.34 -8.96
CA LEU A 33 11.75 -6.53 -10.30
C LEU A 33 11.67 -5.27 -11.15
N ASP A 34 10.67 -4.42 -10.89
CA ASP A 34 10.52 -3.11 -11.51
C ASP A 34 9.67 -2.26 -10.58
N VAL A 35 9.94 -0.95 -10.52
CA VAL A 35 9.21 -0.01 -9.68
C VAL A 35 8.91 1.25 -10.48
N LYS A 36 7.65 1.66 -10.49
CA LYS A 36 7.21 2.91 -11.10
C LYS A 36 6.23 3.61 -10.17
N VAL A 37 6.26 4.92 -10.15
CA VAL A 37 5.25 5.69 -9.45
C VAL A 37 3.96 5.64 -10.27
N ALA A 38 2.84 5.42 -9.60
CA ALA A 38 1.55 5.33 -10.27
C ALA A 38 0.46 5.98 -9.44
N VAL A 39 -0.65 6.29 -10.10
CA VAL A 39 -1.81 6.90 -9.48
C VAL A 39 -3.05 6.04 -9.72
N LEU A 40 -3.80 5.82 -8.67
CA LEU A 40 -5.12 5.20 -8.71
C LEU A 40 -6.16 6.31 -8.61
N GLU A 41 -6.81 6.60 -9.72
CA GLU A 41 -7.80 7.68 -9.80
C GLU A 41 -9.14 7.25 -9.23
N SER A 42 -9.90 8.21 -8.71
CA SER A 42 -11.24 8.02 -8.14
C SER A 42 -11.27 7.09 -6.92
N PHE A 43 -10.19 7.13 -6.17
CA PHE A 43 -10.08 6.50 -4.86
C PHE A 43 -9.43 7.49 -3.89
N LYS A 44 -9.70 7.33 -2.62
CA LYS A 44 -9.01 8.09 -1.57
C LYS A 44 -8.28 7.14 -0.63
N LEU A 45 -7.18 7.61 -0.09
CA LEU A 45 -6.45 6.94 0.97
C LEU A 45 -7.16 7.24 2.29
N CYS A 46 -7.39 6.21 3.09
CA CYS A 46 -7.99 6.37 4.41
C CYS A 46 -7.33 5.43 5.41
N PHE A 47 -7.57 5.67 6.69
CA PHE A 47 -7.02 4.89 7.80
C PHE A 47 -8.19 4.43 8.65
N ASN A 48 -8.92 3.45 8.14
CA ASN A 48 -10.16 2.95 8.76
C ASN A 48 -10.05 1.50 9.21
N TYR A 49 -8.82 1.02 9.41
CA TYR A 49 -8.58 -0.31 9.94
C TYR A 49 -7.57 -0.24 11.08
N PHE A 50 -7.89 -0.87 12.20
CA PHE A 50 -6.96 -0.97 13.33
C PHE A 50 -6.23 -2.30 13.25
N SER A 51 -4.92 -2.24 13.02
CA SER A 51 -4.07 -3.42 12.95
C SER A 51 -3.59 -3.80 14.35
N ILE A 52 -3.94 -4.99 14.79
CA ILE A 52 -3.50 -5.49 16.10
C ILE A 52 -1.99 -5.67 16.12
N SER A 53 -1.42 -6.22 15.06
CA SER A 53 0.03 -6.46 14.99
C SER A 53 0.85 -5.17 15.01
N ARG A 54 0.33 -4.11 14.41
CA ARG A 54 1.00 -2.81 14.43
C ARG A 54 0.52 -1.91 15.59
N ASN A 55 -0.56 -2.30 16.23
CA ASN A 55 -1.18 -1.55 17.32
C ASN A 55 -1.50 -0.10 16.94
N CYS A 56 -2.00 0.09 15.72
CA CYS A 56 -2.38 1.42 15.23
C CYS A 56 -3.27 1.30 14.00
N GLY A 57 -3.79 2.45 13.57
CA GLY A 57 -4.53 2.53 12.32
C GLY A 57 -3.61 2.30 11.13
N THR A 58 -4.09 1.56 10.15
CA THR A 58 -3.36 1.29 8.92
C THR A 58 -4.18 1.65 7.70
N SER A 59 -3.49 1.76 6.57
CA SER A 59 -4.06 2.33 5.35
C SER A 59 -5.02 1.38 4.64
N ASN A 60 -6.00 1.98 4.00
CA ASN A 60 -6.97 1.35 3.12
C ASN A 60 -7.29 2.33 2.00
N ILE A 61 -7.94 1.86 0.97
CA ILE A 61 -8.43 2.71 -0.12
C ILE A 61 -9.92 2.52 -0.27
N MET A 62 -10.60 3.61 -0.63
CA MET A 62 -12.05 3.62 -0.86
C MET A 62 -12.35 4.39 -2.12
N GLU A 63 -13.34 3.95 -2.88
CA GLU A 63 -13.81 4.73 -4.03
C GLU A 63 -14.26 6.10 -3.56
N PHE A 64 -13.79 7.12 -4.25
CA PHE A 64 -14.15 8.50 -3.93
C PHE A 64 -13.85 9.39 -5.13
N LYS A 65 -14.91 9.92 -5.74
CA LYS A 65 -14.81 10.76 -6.93
C LYS A 65 -13.90 11.96 -6.67
N ASP A 66 -13.09 12.33 -7.65
CA ASP A 66 -12.19 13.48 -7.63
C ASP A 66 -11.05 13.40 -6.61
N SER A 67 -10.77 12.20 -6.11
CA SER A 67 -9.59 11.93 -5.28
C SER A 67 -8.68 10.94 -5.99
N ASN A 68 -7.41 10.95 -5.61
CA ASN A 68 -6.39 10.07 -6.16
C ASN A 68 -5.53 9.47 -5.05
N VAL A 69 -5.13 8.22 -5.25
CA VAL A 69 -4.17 7.55 -4.37
C VAL A 69 -2.87 7.35 -5.13
N TYR A 70 -1.78 7.83 -4.58
CA TYR A 70 -0.45 7.64 -5.16
C TYR A 70 0.22 6.46 -4.50
N GLY A 71 0.97 5.71 -5.28
CA GLY A 71 1.66 4.55 -4.78
C GLY A 71 2.72 4.07 -5.76
N LEU A 72 3.22 2.88 -5.50
CA LEU A 72 4.23 2.25 -6.34
C LEU A 72 3.61 1.08 -7.08
N LEU A 73 3.84 1.06 -8.39
CA LEU A 73 3.54 -0.09 -9.24
C LEU A 73 4.78 -0.96 -9.28
N ILE A 74 4.69 -2.13 -8.68
CA ILE A 74 5.83 -3.03 -8.49
C ILE A 74 5.59 -4.31 -9.28
N LYS A 75 6.62 -4.80 -9.94
CA LYS A 75 6.58 -6.11 -10.59
C LYS A 75 7.18 -7.14 -9.65
N LEU A 76 6.43 -8.20 -9.40
CA LEU A 76 6.79 -9.29 -8.48
C LEU A 76 6.81 -10.63 -9.19
N SER A 77 7.67 -11.54 -8.72
CA SER A 77 7.58 -12.95 -9.07
C SER A 77 6.36 -13.56 -8.36
N GLU A 78 5.92 -14.73 -8.83
CA GLU A 78 4.84 -15.47 -8.18
C GLU A 78 5.19 -15.81 -6.72
N LYS A 79 6.42 -16.22 -6.48
CA LYS A 79 6.92 -16.55 -5.14
C LYS A 79 6.79 -15.36 -4.18
N ASP A 80 7.16 -14.18 -4.64
CA ASP A 80 7.09 -12.98 -3.82
C ASP A 80 5.67 -12.45 -3.67
N LYS A 81 4.83 -12.63 -4.67
CA LYS A 81 3.40 -12.32 -4.55
C LYS A 81 2.76 -13.09 -3.40
N ILE A 82 3.11 -14.37 -3.25
CA ILE A 82 2.58 -15.21 -2.17
C ILE A 82 2.99 -14.65 -0.80
N LYS A 83 4.22 -14.15 -0.67
CA LYS A 83 4.69 -13.53 0.58
C LYS A 83 3.90 -12.24 0.90
N ILE A 84 3.66 -11.41 -0.10
CA ILE A 84 2.84 -10.20 0.07
C ILE A 84 1.45 -10.58 0.54
N ARG A 85 0.83 -11.57 -0.07
CA ARG A 85 -0.48 -12.08 0.31
C ARG A 85 -0.53 -12.48 1.78
N GLU A 86 0.48 -13.18 2.25
CA GLU A 86 0.58 -13.59 3.65
C GLU A 86 0.71 -12.36 4.57
N LYS A 87 1.59 -11.42 4.21
CA LYS A 87 1.80 -10.21 5.01
C LYS A 87 0.53 -9.38 5.15
N GLU A 88 -0.28 -9.31 4.08
CA GLU A 88 -1.56 -8.60 4.11
C GLU A 88 -2.65 -9.36 4.90
N GLY A 89 -2.38 -10.61 5.27
CA GLY A 89 -3.36 -11.40 6.01
C GLY A 89 -4.57 -11.81 5.17
N TYR A 90 -4.35 -12.02 3.88
CA TYR A 90 -5.41 -12.48 2.98
C TYR A 90 -5.86 -13.89 3.37
N PRO A 91 -7.15 -14.19 3.38
CA PRO A 91 -8.28 -13.31 3.07
C PRO A 91 -8.97 -12.71 4.32
N ASN A 92 -8.39 -12.85 5.50
CA ASN A 92 -9.08 -12.57 6.77
C ASN A 92 -9.05 -11.10 7.18
N TYR A 93 -8.08 -10.32 6.70
CA TYR A 93 -7.91 -8.91 7.06
C TYR A 93 -7.97 -8.01 5.83
N TYR A 94 -7.23 -8.35 4.78
CA TYR A 94 -7.28 -7.68 3.49
C TYR A 94 -7.69 -8.69 2.43
N PHE A 95 -8.32 -8.24 1.37
CA PHE A 95 -8.62 -9.08 0.21
C PHE A 95 -7.96 -8.51 -1.04
N GLU A 96 -7.75 -9.40 -2.01
CA GLU A 96 -7.16 -9.03 -3.29
C GLU A 96 -8.22 -8.48 -4.23
N THR A 97 -7.87 -7.42 -4.95
CA THR A 97 -8.74 -6.87 -6.00
C THR A 97 -7.87 -6.40 -7.17
N LEU A 98 -8.47 -6.30 -8.32
CA LEU A 98 -7.80 -5.81 -9.53
C LEU A 98 -8.24 -4.38 -9.79
N ILE A 99 -7.28 -3.53 -10.08
CA ILE A 99 -7.51 -2.11 -10.36
C ILE A 99 -6.76 -1.70 -11.61
N ASN A 100 -7.07 -0.51 -12.10
CA ASN A 100 -6.35 0.11 -13.20
C ASN A 100 -5.63 1.34 -12.64
N VAL A 101 -4.35 1.47 -12.95
CA VAL A 101 -3.56 2.60 -12.49
C VAL A 101 -2.91 3.28 -13.68
N LYS A 102 -2.52 4.55 -13.51
CA LYS A 102 -1.76 5.30 -14.51
C LYS A 102 -0.35 5.53 -13.99
N THR A 103 0.65 5.29 -14.82
CA THR A 103 2.02 5.68 -14.50
C THR A 103 2.16 7.20 -14.66
N PHE A 104 3.21 7.78 -14.07
CA PHE A 104 3.48 9.22 -14.26
C PHE A 104 3.81 9.57 -15.70
N GLU A 105 4.20 8.59 -16.51
CA GLU A 105 4.39 8.76 -17.94
C GLU A 105 3.07 8.80 -18.73
N GLY A 106 1.94 8.54 -18.04
CA GLY A 106 0.62 8.61 -18.64
C GLY A 106 0.09 7.29 -19.19
N ASN A 107 0.78 6.19 -18.97
CA ASN A 107 0.35 4.86 -19.45
C ASN A 107 -0.67 4.25 -18.51
N LEU A 108 -1.79 3.80 -19.06
CA LEU A 108 -2.81 3.07 -18.29
C LEU A 108 -2.41 1.60 -18.22
N ILE A 109 -2.29 1.09 -17.00
CA ILE A 109 -1.98 -0.32 -16.73
C ILE A 109 -3.21 -0.96 -16.12
N LYS A 110 -3.77 -1.96 -16.79
CA LYS A 110 -5.01 -2.63 -16.36
C LYS A 110 -4.71 -3.92 -15.61
N GLY A 111 -5.64 -4.31 -14.75
CA GLY A 111 -5.59 -5.59 -14.07
C GLY A 111 -4.44 -5.69 -13.06
N VAL A 112 -4.16 -4.61 -12.38
CA VAL A 112 -3.11 -4.54 -11.37
C VAL A 112 -3.65 -5.03 -10.04
N LEU A 113 -2.90 -5.91 -9.39
CA LEU A 113 -3.27 -6.46 -8.08
C LEU A 113 -3.09 -5.41 -6.99
N THR A 114 -4.05 -5.28 -6.11
CA THR A 114 -3.89 -4.51 -4.88
C THR A 114 -4.71 -5.13 -3.76
N TYR A 115 -4.54 -4.63 -2.54
CA TYR A 115 -5.21 -5.15 -1.36
C TYR A 115 -6.04 -4.07 -0.70
N LYS A 116 -7.23 -4.44 -0.27
CA LYS A 116 -8.16 -3.57 0.47
C LYS A 116 -8.57 -4.29 1.73
N VAL A 117 -8.83 -3.53 2.77
CA VAL A 117 -9.39 -4.08 4.02
C VAL A 117 -10.74 -4.72 3.72
N ILE A 118 -10.99 -5.90 4.28
CA ILE A 118 -12.30 -6.54 4.15
C ILE A 118 -13.35 -5.68 4.86
N LYS A 119 -14.57 -5.67 4.33
CA LYS A 119 -15.62 -4.77 4.81
C LYS A 119 -15.90 -4.93 6.31
N GLU A 120 -15.87 -6.15 6.81
CA GLU A 120 -16.14 -6.46 8.22
C GLU A 120 -15.11 -5.87 9.18
N LYS A 121 -13.93 -5.53 8.68
CA LYS A 121 -12.85 -4.95 9.48
C LYS A 121 -12.74 -3.44 9.33
N GLU A 122 -13.49 -2.84 8.41
CA GLU A 122 -13.49 -1.39 8.26
C GLU A 122 -14.16 -0.73 9.46
N LYS A 123 -13.52 0.30 9.99
CA LYS A 123 -14.07 1.13 11.05
C LYS A 123 -14.74 2.34 10.44
N LYS A 124 -15.75 2.87 11.12
CA LYS A 124 -16.45 4.06 10.68
C LYS A 124 -15.56 5.31 10.80
N ASP A 125 -14.80 5.39 11.87
CA ASP A 125 -13.98 6.55 12.18
C ASP A 125 -12.51 6.34 11.83
N HIS A 126 -11.80 7.45 11.66
CA HIS A 126 -10.36 7.45 11.45
C HIS A 126 -9.64 6.73 12.59
N GLN A 127 -8.77 5.79 12.25
CA GLN A 127 -7.92 5.10 13.20
C GLN A 127 -6.53 5.72 13.11
N GLN A 128 -6.05 6.31 14.19
CA GLN A 128 -4.77 7.02 14.16
C GLN A 128 -3.60 6.07 13.87
N PRO A 129 -2.81 6.33 12.82
CA PRO A 129 -1.58 5.58 12.62
C PRO A 129 -0.55 5.96 13.68
N SER A 130 0.42 5.08 13.92
CA SER A 130 1.56 5.45 14.75
C SER A 130 2.49 6.36 13.94
N LYS A 131 3.32 7.13 14.65
CA LYS A 131 4.34 7.97 13.98
C LYS A 131 5.26 7.13 13.12
N TYR A 132 5.64 5.95 13.62
CA TYR A 132 6.48 5.04 12.86
C TYR A 132 5.79 4.56 11.57
N TYR A 133 4.53 4.10 11.68
CA TYR A 133 3.82 3.57 10.52
C TYR A 133 3.64 4.63 9.43
N ILE A 134 3.19 5.83 9.80
CA ILE A 134 3.00 6.88 8.81
C ILE A 134 4.33 7.33 8.18
N SER A 135 5.44 7.24 8.94
CA SER A 135 6.75 7.58 8.41
C SER A 135 7.17 6.66 7.26
N LEU A 136 6.75 5.40 7.29
CA LEU A 136 7.05 4.46 6.21
C LEU A 136 6.42 4.94 4.90
N ILE A 137 5.22 5.49 4.97
CA ILE A 137 4.52 6.01 3.80
C ILE A 137 5.11 7.35 3.36
N ILE A 138 5.31 8.27 4.30
CA ILE A 138 5.83 9.62 4.01
C ILE A 138 7.23 9.54 3.40
N ASN A 139 8.13 8.75 3.99
CA ASN A 139 9.50 8.65 3.50
C ASN A 139 9.55 8.15 2.06
N ASN A 140 8.72 7.18 1.72
CA ASN A 140 8.67 6.69 0.35
C ASN A 140 7.98 7.66 -0.60
N ALA A 141 6.95 8.36 -0.13
CA ALA A 141 6.31 9.41 -0.92
C ALA A 141 7.29 10.52 -1.28
N GLU A 142 8.17 10.90 -0.35
CA GLU A 142 9.22 11.90 -0.60
C GLU A 142 10.28 11.36 -1.54
N GLU A 143 10.77 10.16 -1.30
CA GLU A 143 11.83 9.54 -2.12
C GLU A 143 11.39 9.40 -3.58
N TYR A 144 10.14 9.00 -3.81
CA TYR A 144 9.59 8.81 -5.15
C TYR A 144 8.91 10.06 -5.71
N GLU A 145 9.03 11.18 -5.01
CA GLU A 145 8.55 12.48 -5.47
C GLU A 145 7.05 12.50 -5.78
N PHE A 146 6.24 11.97 -4.87
CA PHE A 146 4.78 12.10 -4.96
C PHE A 146 4.40 13.59 -4.91
N PRO A 147 3.20 13.96 -5.40
CA PRO A 147 2.78 15.36 -5.35
C PRO A 147 2.88 15.95 -3.93
N THR A 148 3.35 17.18 -3.86
CA THR A 148 3.55 17.89 -2.59
C THR A 148 2.28 17.94 -1.73
N GLU A 149 1.12 18.12 -2.39
CA GLU A 149 -0.17 18.17 -1.69
C GLU A 149 -0.51 16.84 -1.03
N TYR A 150 -0.17 15.73 -1.70
CA TYR A 150 -0.39 14.40 -1.15
C TYR A 150 0.47 14.18 0.10
N ILE A 151 1.74 14.57 0.02
CA ILE A 151 2.67 14.47 1.15
C ILE A 151 2.19 15.35 2.31
N ARG A 152 1.70 16.56 2.00
CA ARG A 152 1.16 17.47 3.01
C ARG A 152 -0.05 16.84 3.70
N TYR A 153 -0.92 16.20 2.95
CA TYR A 153 -2.05 15.46 3.52
C TYR A 153 -1.58 14.38 4.49
N LEU A 154 -0.60 13.56 4.09
CA LEU A 154 -0.06 12.51 4.95
C LEU A 154 0.50 13.09 6.26
N ARG A 155 1.20 14.21 6.19
CA ARG A 155 1.78 14.87 7.35
C ARG A 155 0.73 15.51 8.27
N SER A 156 -0.45 15.80 7.74
CA SER A 156 -1.54 16.41 8.50
C SER A 156 -2.32 15.42 9.35
N LEU A 157 -2.13 14.12 9.14
CA LEU A 157 -2.89 13.08 9.83
C LEU A 157 -2.52 13.03 11.31
N GLU A 158 -3.54 12.93 12.17
CA GLU A 158 -3.32 12.73 13.60
C GLU A 158 -2.71 11.36 13.85
N THR A 159 -1.69 11.31 14.71
CA THR A 159 -0.98 10.08 15.05
C THR A 159 -1.09 9.77 16.53
N LYS A 160 -0.95 8.47 16.84
CA LYS A 160 -0.91 8.00 18.22
C LYS A 160 0.46 8.29 18.83
#